data_bfa2dca1f64bebc8e595ccdc22adcb04
#
_entry.id   bfa2dca1f64bebc8e595ccdc22adcb04
#
_cell.length_a   1.000
_cell.length_b   1.000
_cell.length_c   1.000
_cell.angle_alpha   90.00
_cell.angle_beta   90.00
_cell.angle_gamma   90.00
#
_symmetry.space_group_name_H-M   'P 1'
#
loop_
_entity.id
_entity.type
_entity.pdbx_description
1 polymer ?
#
loop_
_entity_poly.entity_id
_entity_poly.type
_entity_poly.pdbx_seq_one_letter_code
_entity_poly.pdbx_strand_id
1 'polypeptide(L)'
;MKRKLHFKNILALLLLLVYSPSEAKRITQWQAQQQAYSFWGKQMPQKARAKSRTANTASRSDAYYVFNNDAGGFVIIAGDDAVAPVLGYTSTGTFDAGNLPDGLKDLLKSYERQIAALANSNQANQTATRTGFSGEKLLNTAKWD
;
A
#
# COMPACT_ATOMS: atom_id res chain seq x y z
N MET A 1 -10.38 -52.43 -9.27
CA MET A 1 -10.93 -51.53 -8.24
C MET A 1 -9.86 -50.72 -7.49
N LYS A 2 -8.81 -50.17 -8.14
CA LYS A 2 -7.72 -49.45 -7.46
C LYS A 2 -7.57 -47.95 -7.88
N ARG A 3 -8.48 -47.43 -8.69
CA ARG A 3 -8.37 -46.05 -9.22
C ARG A 3 -9.05 -44.95 -8.36
N LYS A 4 -9.93 -45.33 -7.43
CA LYS A 4 -10.68 -44.33 -6.61
C LYS A 4 -9.87 -43.77 -5.43
N LEU A 5 -8.79 -44.42 -5.00
CA LEU A 5 -8.00 -43.99 -3.86
C LEU A 5 -7.06 -42.82 -4.19
N HIS A 6 -6.57 -42.79 -5.43
CA HIS A 6 -5.65 -41.73 -5.86
C HIS A 6 -6.35 -40.39 -6.12
N PHE A 7 -7.63 -40.40 -6.52
CA PHE A 7 -8.39 -39.18 -6.80
C PHE A 7 -8.70 -38.38 -5.53
N LYS A 8 -9.00 -39.06 -4.41
CA LYS A 8 -9.21 -38.42 -3.10
C LYS A 8 -7.93 -37.78 -2.57
N ASN A 9 -6.77 -38.42 -2.79
CA ASN A 9 -5.48 -37.89 -2.35
C ASN A 9 -5.00 -36.71 -3.23
N ILE A 10 -5.30 -36.74 -4.52
CA ILE A 10 -5.00 -35.63 -5.45
C ILE A 10 -5.89 -34.41 -5.12
N LEU A 11 -7.17 -34.62 -4.81
CA LEU A 11 -8.09 -33.56 -4.41
C LEU A 11 -7.68 -32.92 -3.07
N ALA A 12 -7.23 -33.72 -2.10
CA ALA A 12 -6.70 -33.24 -0.82
C ALA A 12 -5.39 -32.48 -0.98
N LEU A 13 -4.51 -32.91 -1.90
CA LEU A 13 -3.27 -32.21 -2.22
C LEU A 13 -3.52 -30.90 -2.94
N LEU A 14 -4.54 -30.82 -3.81
CA LEU A 14 -4.93 -29.60 -4.51
C LEU A 14 -5.53 -28.54 -3.55
N LEU A 15 -6.22 -28.99 -2.48
CA LEU A 15 -6.80 -28.10 -1.48
C LEU A 15 -5.73 -27.46 -0.56
N LEU A 16 -4.58 -28.12 -0.39
CA LEU A 16 -3.45 -27.62 0.41
C LEU A 16 -2.68 -26.48 -0.29
N LEU A 17 -2.79 -26.36 -1.62
CA LEU A 17 -2.12 -25.32 -2.41
C LEU A 17 -2.82 -23.95 -2.38
N VAL A 18 -4.03 -23.86 -1.81
CA VAL A 18 -4.82 -22.61 -1.78
C VAL A 18 -4.62 -21.83 -0.48
N TYR A 19 -3.96 -22.39 0.52
CA TYR A 19 -3.62 -21.70 1.77
C TYR A 19 -2.26 -20.99 1.64
N SER A 20 -2.19 -19.95 0.85
CA SER A 20 -1.12 -18.96 0.99
C SER A 20 -1.52 -18.02 2.14
N PRO A 21 -0.81 -18.00 3.28
CA PRO A 21 -1.02 -16.95 4.26
C PRO A 21 -0.75 -15.61 3.55
N SER A 22 -1.70 -14.69 3.64
CA SER A 22 -1.53 -13.32 3.15
C SER A 22 -0.53 -12.64 4.08
N GLU A 23 0.74 -12.83 3.83
CA GLU A 23 1.79 -12.06 4.51
C GLU A 23 1.70 -10.62 4.03
N ALA A 24 1.61 -9.67 4.97
CA ALA A 24 1.77 -8.26 4.68
C ALA A 24 3.08 -8.07 3.91
N LYS A 25 2.98 -7.65 2.65
CA LYS A 25 4.11 -7.61 1.74
C LYS A 25 4.48 -6.17 1.44
N ARG A 26 5.75 -5.85 1.62
CA ARG A 26 6.29 -4.57 1.16
C ARG A 26 6.08 -4.43 -0.34
N ILE A 27 5.50 -3.32 -0.75
CA ILE A 27 5.33 -3.01 -2.17
C ILE A 27 6.61 -2.37 -2.72
N THR A 28 6.89 -2.67 -3.98
CA THR A 28 8.02 -2.07 -4.69
C THR A 28 7.68 -0.64 -5.12
N GLN A 29 8.72 0.17 -5.36
CA GLN A 29 8.54 1.52 -5.90
C GLN A 29 7.72 1.52 -7.21
N TRP A 30 7.93 0.53 -8.08
CA TRP A 30 7.17 0.38 -9.32
C TRP A 30 5.68 0.13 -9.07
N GLN A 31 5.34 -0.74 -8.10
CA GLN A 31 3.96 -0.99 -7.70
C GLN A 31 3.31 0.26 -7.10
N ALA A 32 4.03 0.96 -6.24
CA ALA A 32 3.58 2.24 -5.67
C ALA A 32 3.32 3.29 -6.76
N GLN A 33 4.20 3.37 -7.76
CA GLN A 33 4.04 4.27 -8.90
C GLN A 33 2.79 3.93 -9.73
N GLN A 34 2.51 2.65 -9.97
CA GLN A 34 1.29 2.22 -10.67
C GLN A 34 0.03 2.58 -9.87
N GLN A 35 0.08 2.48 -8.54
CA GLN A 35 -1.02 2.92 -7.67
C GLN A 35 -1.24 4.43 -7.76
N ALA A 36 -0.16 5.23 -7.78
CA ALA A 36 -0.24 6.68 -7.96
C ALA A 36 -0.88 7.05 -9.30
N TYR A 37 -0.47 6.42 -10.40
CA TYR A 37 -1.09 6.62 -11.71
C TYR A 37 -2.57 6.23 -11.73
N SER A 38 -2.91 5.09 -11.14
CA SER A 38 -4.29 4.64 -11.03
C SER A 38 -5.15 5.60 -10.22
N PHE A 39 -4.61 6.14 -9.12
CA PHE A 39 -5.27 7.13 -8.30
C PHE A 39 -5.57 8.42 -9.10
N TRP A 40 -4.56 9.01 -9.72
CA TRP A 40 -4.75 10.23 -10.52
C TRP A 40 -5.64 10.00 -11.74
N GLY A 41 -5.56 8.83 -12.37
CA GLY A 41 -6.44 8.47 -13.47
C GLY A 41 -7.92 8.46 -13.10
N LYS A 42 -8.26 8.22 -11.83
CA LYS A 42 -9.64 8.26 -11.32
C LYS A 42 -10.06 9.64 -10.83
N GLN A 43 -9.14 10.40 -10.24
CA GLN A 43 -9.42 11.67 -9.57
C GLN A 43 -9.31 12.89 -10.48
N MET A 44 -8.61 12.79 -11.62
CA MET A 44 -8.35 13.96 -12.48
C MET A 44 -9.32 14.08 -13.64
N PRO A 45 -9.72 15.33 -14.02
CA PRO A 45 -10.43 15.58 -15.26
C PRO A 45 -9.63 15.11 -16.47
N GLN A 46 -10.31 14.66 -17.53
CA GLN A 46 -9.71 14.04 -18.71
C GLN A 46 -8.61 14.90 -19.39
N LYS A 47 -8.73 16.24 -19.33
CA LYS A 47 -7.71 17.18 -19.85
C LYS A 47 -6.42 17.18 -19.02
N ALA A 48 -6.50 16.97 -17.71
CA ALA A 48 -5.34 16.90 -16.82
C ALA A 48 -4.63 15.55 -16.91
N ARG A 49 -5.34 14.46 -17.24
CA ARG A 49 -4.76 13.11 -17.44
C ARG A 49 -3.71 13.06 -18.54
N ALA A 50 -3.83 13.87 -19.58
CA ALA A 50 -2.89 13.91 -20.70
C ALA A 50 -1.53 14.50 -20.32
N LYS A 51 -1.47 15.39 -19.32
CA LYS A 51 -0.24 16.00 -18.78
C LYS A 51 0.40 15.19 -17.64
N SER A 52 -0.38 14.36 -16.96
CA SER A 52 0.04 13.58 -15.78
C SER A 52 0.70 12.26 -16.18
N ARG A 53 1.69 12.29 -17.08
CA ARG A 53 2.39 11.06 -17.52
C ARG A 53 3.64 10.71 -16.72
N THR A 54 4.05 11.58 -15.79
CA THR A 54 5.27 11.38 -15.02
C THR A 54 4.96 11.48 -13.54
N ALA A 55 4.98 10.35 -12.83
CA ALA A 55 5.01 10.31 -11.39
C ALA A 55 6.47 10.37 -10.95
N ASN A 56 6.95 11.56 -10.63
CA ASN A 56 8.29 11.73 -10.10
C ASN A 56 8.31 11.39 -8.62
N THR A 57 9.15 10.43 -8.22
CA THR A 57 9.35 10.10 -6.82
C THR A 57 9.96 11.29 -6.10
N ALA A 58 9.18 11.95 -5.23
CA ALA A 58 9.63 13.10 -4.46
C ALA A 58 10.28 12.69 -3.14
N SER A 59 9.80 11.57 -2.54
CA SER A 59 10.38 11.01 -1.32
C SER A 59 9.99 9.54 -1.19
N ARG A 60 10.77 8.81 -0.41
CA ARG A 60 10.47 7.44 -0.04
C ARG A 60 11.01 7.11 1.35
N SER A 61 10.28 6.29 2.07
CA SER A 61 10.74 5.58 3.26
C SER A 61 10.35 4.10 3.16
N ASP A 62 10.71 3.30 4.14
CA ASP A 62 10.24 1.91 4.21
C ASP A 62 8.73 1.81 4.38
N ALA A 63 8.09 2.87 4.86
CA ALA A 63 6.67 2.92 5.15
C ALA A 63 5.82 3.51 4.01
N TYR A 64 6.40 4.38 3.17
CA TYR A 64 5.63 5.07 2.13
C TYR A 64 6.49 5.55 0.97
N TYR A 65 5.82 5.88 -0.13
CA TYR A 65 6.36 6.59 -1.31
C TYR A 65 5.55 7.85 -1.55
N VAL A 66 6.22 8.95 -1.90
CA VAL A 66 5.55 10.19 -2.31
C VAL A 66 5.84 10.46 -3.77
N PHE A 67 4.79 10.73 -4.53
CA PHE A 67 4.88 11.06 -5.95
C PHE A 67 4.27 12.41 -6.20
N ASN A 68 5.03 13.32 -6.83
CA ASN A 68 4.53 14.56 -7.35
C ASN A 68 3.85 14.36 -8.70
N ASN A 69 2.84 15.17 -8.98
CA ASN A 69 2.15 15.21 -10.24
C ASN A 69 2.55 16.46 -11.02
N ASP A 70 2.90 16.32 -12.30
CA ASP A 70 3.29 17.45 -13.16
C ASP A 70 2.16 18.48 -13.34
N ALA A 71 0.89 18.08 -13.17
CA ALA A 71 -0.25 18.99 -13.19
C ALA A 71 -0.49 19.72 -11.85
N GLY A 72 0.35 19.48 -10.86
CA GLY A 72 0.21 19.95 -9.48
C GLY A 72 -0.36 18.91 -8.55
N GLY A 73 -0.04 19.04 -7.26
CA GLY A 73 -0.41 18.09 -6.22
C GLY A 73 0.58 16.93 -6.05
N PHE A 74 0.36 16.16 -5.00
CA PHE A 74 1.12 14.95 -4.73
C PHE A 74 0.24 13.86 -4.09
N VAL A 75 0.71 12.63 -4.10
CA VAL A 75 0.06 11.49 -3.45
C VAL A 75 1.08 10.73 -2.60
N ILE A 76 0.66 10.27 -1.43
CA ILE A 76 1.42 9.39 -0.55
C ILE A 76 0.83 8.00 -0.66
N ILE A 77 1.65 7.07 -1.13
CA ILE A 77 1.31 5.65 -1.31
C ILE A 77 1.95 4.85 -0.19
N ALA A 78 1.19 3.95 0.40
CA ALA A 78 1.71 3.04 1.42
C ALA A 78 2.83 2.15 0.87
N GLY A 79 3.83 1.86 1.69
CA GLY A 79 4.91 0.93 1.39
C GLY A 79 4.59 -0.53 1.71
N ASP A 80 3.39 -0.80 2.22
CA ASP A 80 2.94 -2.11 2.67
C ASP A 80 1.50 -2.37 2.22
N ASP A 81 1.18 -3.59 1.79
CA ASP A 81 -0.13 -3.96 1.28
C ASP A 81 -1.17 -4.27 2.38
N ALA A 82 -0.74 -4.33 3.65
CA ALA A 82 -1.63 -4.50 4.79
C ALA A 82 -2.47 -3.25 5.10
N VAL A 83 -2.11 -2.09 4.52
CA VAL A 83 -2.81 -0.83 4.74
C VAL A 83 -3.47 -0.31 3.46
N ALA A 84 -4.29 0.74 3.60
CA ALA A 84 -4.89 1.39 2.43
C ALA A 84 -3.80 1.90 1.48
N PRO A 85 -3.90 1.65 0.16
CA PRO A 85 -2.84 2.01 -0.79
C PRO A 85 -2.51 3.50 -0.82
N VAL A 86 -3.50 4.38 -0.68
CA VAL A 86 -3.33 5.83 -0.64
C VAL A 86 -3.49 6.30 0.80
N LEU A 87 -2.40 6.81 1.37
CA LEU A 87 -2.39 7.34 2.74
C LEU A 87 -2.89 8.79 2.78
N GLY A 88 -2.61 9.55 1.72
CA GLY A 88 -3.06 10.91 1.60
C GLY A 88 -2.68 11.55 0.27
N TYR A 89 -3.28 12.68 -0.04
CA TYR A 89 -3.00 13.42 -1.28
C TYR A 89 -3.40 14.88 -1.17
N THR A 90 -2.86 15.70 -2.07
CA THR A 90 -3.34 17.06 -2.35
C THR A 90 -3.53 17.22 -3.86
N SER A 91 -4.45 18.08 -4.26
CA SER A 91 -4.71 18.42 -5.67
C SER A 91 -3.85 19.60 -6.16
N THR A 92 -3.17 20.30 -5.25
CA THR A 92 -2.38 21.51 -5.53
C THR A 92 -1.01 21.44 -4.86
N GLY A 93 -0.10 22.32 -5.28
CA GLY A 93 1.24 22.41 -4.72
C GLY A 93 2.17 21.29 -5.17
N THR A 94 3.28 21.15 -4.49
CA THR A 94 4.33 20.15 -4.76
C THR A 94 4.93 19.70 -3.44
N PHE A 95 5.20 18.41 -3.31
CA PHE A 95 5.93 17.88 -2.16
C PHE A 95 7.41 18.20 -2.32
N ASP A 96 7.96 18.97 -1.39
CA ASP A 96 9.39 19.25 -1.28
C ASP A 96 9.91 18.72 0.06
N ALA A 97 10.69 17.65 0.01
CA ALA A 97 11.23 16.99 1.19
C ALA A 97 12.13 17.93 2.04
N GLY A 98 12.75 18.93 1.41
CA GLY A 98 13.59 19.92 2.09
C GLY A 98 12.81 21.02 2.83
N ASN A 99 11.53 21.24 2.44
CA ASN A 99 10.71 22.32 2.97
C ASN A 99 9.29 21.86 3.28
N LEU A 100 9.17 20.89 4.19
CA LEU A 100 7.86 20.39 4.62
C LEU A 100 7.30 21.21 5.78
N PRO A 101 6.00 21.53 5.77
CA PRO A 101 5.30 22.01 6.95
C PRO A 101 5.41 21.02 8.13
N ASP A 102 5.50 21.53 9.35
CA ASP A 102 5.71 20.67 10.52
C ASP A 102 4.57 19.66 10.72
N GLY A 103 3.32 20.06 10.47
CA GLY A 103 2.19 19.13 10.53
C GLY A 103 2.31 17.97 9.54
N LEU A 104 2.84 18.20 8.34
CA LEU A 104 3.07 17.13 7.37
C LEU A 104 4.23 16.23 7.80
N LYS A 105 5.31 16.79 8.37
CA LYS A 105 6.42 16.01 8.95
C LYS A 105 5.92 15.05 10.05
N ASP A 106 5.07 15.56 10.95
CA ASP A 106 4.54 14.78 12.06
C ASP A 106 3.60 13.67 11.57
N LEU A 107 2.80 13.97 10.55
CA LEU A 107 1.94 12.99 9.90
C LEU A 107 2.75 11.86 9.25
N LEU A 108 3.79 12.19 8.49
CA LEU A 108 4.67 11.21 7.85
C LEU A 108 5.36 10.31 8.90
N LYS A 109 5.87 10.90 9.99
CA LYS A 109 6.41 10.14 11.12
C LYS A 109 5.36 9.23 11.78
N SER A 110 4.10 9.68 11.83
CA SER A 110 2.99 8.86 12.33
C SER A 110 2.75 7.65 11.44
N TYR A 111 2.74 7.82 10.11
CA TYR A 111 2.63 6.71 9.17
C TYR A 111 3.78 5.70 9.31
N GLU A 112 5.02 6.18 9.43
CA GLU A 112 6.19 5.31 9.66
C GLU A 112 6.02 4.45 10.90
N ARG A 113 5.62 5.06 12.03
CA ARG A 113 5.40 4.32 13.29
C ARG A 113 4.28 3.30 13.18
N GLN A 114 3.16 3.66 12.56
CA GLN A 114 1.99 2.78 12.43
C GLN A 114 2.29 1.60 11.51
N ILE A 115 2.91 1.82 10.36
CA ILE A 115 3.27 0.77 9.41
C ILE A 115 4.35 -0.15 10.00
N ALA A 116 5.34 0.39 10.72
CA ALA A 116 6.33 -0.42 11.42
C ALA A 116 5.70 -1.28 12.52
N ALA A 117 4.72 -0.74 13.27
CA ALA A 117 3.99 -1.50 14.28
C ALA A 117 3.19 -2.66 13.68
N LEU A 118 2.56 -2.47 12.51
CA LEU A 118 1.85 -3.52 11.78
C LEU A 118 2.80 -4.63 11.30
N ALA A 119 3.95 -4.25 10.73
CA ALA A 119 4.96 -5.22 10.30
C ALA A 119 5.45 -6.08 11.48
N ASN A 120 5.67 -5.49 12.65
CA ASN A 120 6.08 -6.19 13.86
C ASN A 120 4.96 -7.08 14.43
N SER A 121 3.70 -6.62 14.41
CA SER A 121 2.55 -7.41 14.88
C SER A 121 2.30 -8.62 14.00
N ASN A 122 2.47 -8.51 12.70
CA ASN A 122 2.36 -9.62 11.77
C ASN A 122 3.46 -10.66 11.97
N GLN A 123 4.70 -10.24 12.29
CA GLN A 123 5.77 -11.15 12.68
C GLN A 123 5.49 -11.86 14.02
N ALA A 124 4.94 -11.15 15.02
CA ALA A 124 4.57 -11.73 16.31
C ALA A 124 3.40 -12.72 16.18
N ASN A 125 2.42 -12.43 15.32
CA ASN A 125 1.26 -13.31 15.08
C ASN A 125 1.62 -14.58 14.30
N GLN A 126 2.69 -14.58 13.52
CA GLN A 126 3.24 -15.79 12.91
C GLN A 126 3.84 -16.74 13.95
N THR A 127 4.31 -16.21 15.08
CA THR A 127 4.83 -16.99 16.21
C THR A 127 3.71 -17.45 17.17
N ALA A 128 2.59 -16.71 17.23
CA ALA A 128 1.42 -17.00 18.05
C ALA A 128 0.32 -17.60 17.16
N THR A 129 0.34 -18.91 17.03
CA THR A 129 -0.68 -19.70 16.34
C THR A 129 -2.09 -19.40 16.86
N ARG A 130 -2.99 -18.94 15.98
CA ARG A 130 -4.46 -19.09 16.01
C ARG A 130 -5.23 -18.41 17.13
N THR A 131 -5.65 -17.18 16.89
CA THR A 131 -7.05 -16.79 17.13
C THR A 131 -7.40 -15.69 16.13
N GLY A 132 -8.49 -15.91 15.38
CA GLY A 132 -8.87 -15.05 14.24
C GLY A 132 -9.16 -13.62 14.67
N PHE A 133 -8.33 -12.73 14.17
CA PHE A 133 -8.63 -11.31 14.10
C PHE A 133 -8.42 -10.88 12.65
N SER A 134 -9.51 -10.58 11.95
CA SER A 134 -9.40 -9.97 10.62
C SER A 134 -8.92 -8.54 10.83
N GLY A 135 -7.70 -8.24 10.39
CA GLY A 135 -7.13 -6.91 10.46
C GLY A 135 -7.97 -5.92 9.66
N GLU A 136 -8.69 -5.06 10.36
CA GLU A 136 -9.33 -3.89 9.77
C GLU A 136 -8.25 -2.93 9.29
N LYS A 137 -8.43 -2.33 8.12
CA LYS A 137 -7.49 -1.33 7.60
C LYS A 137 -7.42 -0.15 8.55
N LEU A 138 -6.30 -0.02 9.27
CA LEU A 138 -6.13 0.96 10.35
C LEU A 138 -5.85 2.38 9.86
N LEU A 139 -5.48 2.56 8.60
CA LEU A 139 -5.14 3.86 8.03
C LEU A 139 -6.15 4.26 6.95
N ASN A 140 -6.82 5.39 7.17
CA ASN A 140 -7.70 5.99 6.19
C ASN A 140 -6.93 6.97 5.30
N THR A 141 -7.35 7.10 4.04
CA THR A 141 -6.81 8.10 3.11
C THR A 141 -7.26 9.49 3.53
N ALA A 142 -6.32 10.42 3.64
CA ALA A 142 -6.59 11.83 3.91
C ALA A 142 -6.27 12.69 2.68
N LYS A 143 -7.08 13.72 2.43
CA LYS A 143 -6.84 14.76 1.44
C LYS A 143 -6.42 16.04 2.15
N TRP A 144 -5.35 16.69 1.68
CA TRP A 144 -4.87 17.99 2.18
C TRP A 144 -4.87 18.98 1.04
N ASP A 145 -5.78 19.94 1.09
CA ASP A 145 -5.89 21.07 0.17
C ASP A 145 -5.70 22.38 0.92
#